data_fb06d54b9cb4544eea720ca8da161ff4
#
_entry.id   fb06d54b9cb4544eea720ca8da161ff4
#
_cell.length_a   1.000
_cell.length_b   1.000
_cell.length_c   1.000
_cell.angle_alpha   90.00
_cell.angle_beta   90.00
_cell.angle_gamma   90.00
#
_symmetry.space_group_name_H-M   'P 1'
#
loop_
_entity.id
_entity.type
_entity.pdbx_description
1 polymer ?
#
loop_
_entity_poly.entity_id
_entity_poly.type
_entity_poly.pdbx_seq_one_letter_code
_entity_poly.pdbx_strand_id
1 'polypeptide(L)'
;MKIELWGVRGSLPTPLTNNEYQLRVRSIIETALTNSSSKTSIDDIIKLLPSHVSTLYGGNTTCVTVKSRKGNLAILDAGTGLRPLGDQLITEEAGEGKLTANFFFTHTHWDHIQGLPFFKPLYIKGNKFIFNSPIRDLHERLNYQQKFKFFPREFDDTDSVKEFNQLKLNESFTIDDSLIVDFIPLRHPGGSFAYRFREGEKSFIFSTDVEFRGNAVESFTSDHGDFFCSADLLILDSQYTLDEAFAKFDWGHTSYSMAVNCGINWKVKKLVLTHHEPSYSDEKLSSIYSDAQEHMNASAKAAQIEVPELFLATEGMVFDI
;
A
#
# COMPACT_ATOMS: atom_id res chain seq x y z
N MET A 1 14.96 -7.15 -3.50
CA MET A 1 14.14 -5.89 -3.60
C MET A 1 13.80 -5.40 -2.20
N LYS A 2 13.86 -4.07 -1.99
CA LYS A 2 13.34 -3.41 -0.77
C LYS A 2 11.98 -2.79 -1.09
N ILE A 3 10.96 -3.15 -0.33
CA ILE A 3 9.59 -2.61 -0.45
C ILE A 3 9.29 -1.82 0.81
N GLU A 4 8.75 -0.59 0.68
CA GLU A 4 8.45 0.29 1.81
C GLU A 4 7.08 0.95 1.63
N LEU A 5 6.27 0.95 2.70
CA LEU A 5 4.92 1.47 2.73
C LEU A 5 4.91 2.90 3.28
N TRP A 6 4.45 3.86 2.49
CA TRP A 6 4.38 5.29 2.82
C TRP A 6 2.96 5.76 3.13
N GLY A 7 1.97 4.99 2.69
CA GLY A 7 0.58 5.23 2.94
C GLY A 7 -0.22 3.93 2.83
N VAL A 8 -1.14 3.72 3.76
CA VAL A 8 -1.85 2.44 3.98
C VAL A 8 -3.36 2.60 4.14
N ARG A 9 -3.87 3.84 4.19
CA ARG A 9 -5.29 4.14 4.28
C ARG A 9 -5.96 4.10 2.91
N GLY A 10 -7.21 3.65 2.88
CA GLY A 10 -8.08 3.74 1.74
C GLY A 10 -8.90 5.02 1.75
N SER A 11 -9.40 5.41 0.57
CA SER A 11 -10.39 6.44 0.32
C SER A 11 -10.00 7.87 0.76
N LEU A 12 -9.60 8.07 2.02
CA LEU A 12 -9.29 9.38 2.58
C LEU A 12 -8.12 9.33 3.59
N PRO A 13 -7.30 10.39 3.67
CA PRO A 13 -6.33 10.54 4.74
C PRO A 13 -7.04 10.60 6.10
N THR A 14 -6.52 9.87 7.06
CA THR A 14 -7.10 9.78 8.41
C THR A 14 -6.04 10.12 9.46
N PRO A 15 -5.75 11.41 9.68
CA PRO A 15 -4.82 11.84 10.71
C PRO A 15 -5.41 11.56 12.09
N LEU A 16 -4.53 11.23 13.04
CA LEU A 16 -4.93 11.05 14.44
C LEU A 16 -5.58 12.32 14.98
N THR A 17 -6.75 12.21 15.58
CA THR A 17 -7.43 13.33 16.22
C THR A 17 -6.80 13.69 17.57
N ASN A 18 -6.98 14.93 18.04
CA ASN A 18 -6.50 15.33 19.36
C ASN A 18 -7.08 14.46 20.48
N ASN A 19 -8.34 14.06 20.37
CA ASN A 19 -8.97 13.18 21.36
C ASN A 19 -8.32 11.80 21.42
N GLU A 20 -8.09 11.16 20.27
CA GLU A 20 -7.41 9.86 20.19
C GLU A 20 -5.98 9.96 20.73
N TYR A 21 -5.27 11.05 20.39
CA TYR A 21 -3.94 11.31 20.96
C TYR A 21 -3.96 11.40 22.49
N GLN A 22 -4.91 12.15 23.06
CA GLN A 22 -5.05 12.31 24.51
C GLN A 22 -5.41 10.97 25.20
N LEU A 23 -6.28 10.17 24.60
CA LEU A 23 -6.60 8.82 25.11
C LEU A 23 -5.36 7.92 25.11
N ARG A 24 -4.57 7.95 24.05
CA ARG A 24 -3.33 7.20 23.91
C ARG A 24 -2.31 7.61 24.98
N VAL A 25 -2.08 8.93 25.15
CA VAL A 25 -1.18 9.45 26.19
C VAL A 25 -1.63 9.02 27.58
N ARG A 26 -2.95 9.07 27.87
CA ARG A 26 -3.51 8.58 29.14
C ARG A 26 -3.20 7.10 29.36
N SER A 27 -3.47 6.24 28.36
CA SER A 27 -3.19 4.80 28.45
C SER A 27 -1.73 4.50 28.70
N ILE A 28 -0.81 5.23 28.05
CA ILE A 28 0.64 5.11 28.27
C ILE A 28 0.99 5.44 29.71
N ILE A 29 0.50 6.56 30.23
CA ILE A 29 0.78 7.01 31.61
C ILE A 29 0.20 6.03 32.62
N GLU A 30 -1.05 5.59 32.46
CA GLU A 30 -1.70 4.63 33.33
C GLU A 30 -0.93 3.30 33.38
N THR A 31 -0.52 2.78 32.23
CA THR A 31 0.31 1.56 32.14
C THR A 31 1.65 1.75 32.86
N ALA A 32 2.30 2.89 32.65
CA ALA A 32 3.56 3.20 33.33
C ALA A 32 3.39 3.28 34.85
N LEU A 33 2.39 4.02 35.35
CA LEU A 33 2.14 4.17 36.79
C LEU A 33 1.79 2.83 37.48
N THR A 34 1.06 1.96 36.77
CA THR A 34 0.62 0.67 37.31
C THR A 34 1.75 -0.35 37.39
N ASN A 35 2.71 -0.31 36.42
CA ASN A 35 3.74 -1.32 36.27
C ASN A 35 5.15 -0.84 36.64
N SER A 36 5.31 0.40 37.08
CA SER A 36 6.62 0.96 37.47
C SER A 36 7.16 0.34 38.75
N SER A 37 8.43 -0.04 38.70
CA SER A 37 9.26 -0.38 39.84
C SER A 37 10.66 0.22 39.66
N SER A 38 11.47 0.20 40.68
CA SER A 38 12.88 0.71 40.59
C SER A 38 13.76 -0.05 39.57
N LYS A 39 13.26 -1.14 38.98
CA LYS A 39 13.96 -2.00 38.02
C LYS A 39 13.31 -2.02 36.65
N THR A 40 12.13 -1.41 36.47
CA THR A 40 11.37 -1.42 35.20
C THR A 40 11.97 -0.40 34.25
N SER A 41 12.41 -0.81 33.06
CA SER A 41 12.87 0.10 32.02
C SER A 41 11.71 0.69 31.21
N ILE A 42 11.97 1.75 30.45
CA ILE A 42 11.00 2.33 29.51
C ILE A 42 10.58 1.29 28.47
N ASP A 43 11.53 0.50 27.97
CA ASP A 43 11.28 -0.55 26.96
C ASP A 43 10.37 -1.65 27.51
N ASP A 44 10.47 -1.97 28.80
CA ASP A 44 9.59 -2.93 29.44
C ASP A 44 8.15 -2.39 29.54
N ILE A 45 7.99 -1.09 29.83
CA ILE A 45 6.67 -0.44 29.82
C ILE A 45 6.08 -0.43 28.40
N ILE A 46 6.87 -0.07 27.37
CA ILE A 46 6.41 -0.07 25.97
C ILE A 46 5.90 -1.44 25.55
N LYS A 47 6.56 -2.54 25.96
CA LYS A 47 6.14 -3.92 25.66
C LYS A 47 4.81 -4.32 26.32
N LEU A 48 4.43 -3.65 27.40
CA LEU A 48 3.16 -3.89 28.09
C LEU A 48 1.98 -3.12 27.48
N LEU A 49 2.27 -2.13 26.62
CA LEU A 49 1.22 -1.36 25.97
C LEU A 49 0.44 -2.23 24.98
N PRO A 50 -0.89 -2.06 24.87
CA PRO A 50 -1.66 -2.63 23.77
C PRO A 50 -1.06 -2.17 22.41
N SER A 51 -1.14 -3.03 21.39
CA SER A 51 -0.55 -2.74 20.07
C SER A 51 -1.08 -1.44 19.46
N HIS A 52 -2.38 -1.15 19.57
CA HIS A 52 -3.00 0.09 19.09
C HIS A 52 -2.55 1.36 19.88
N VAL A 53 -1.93 1.19 21.04
CA VAL A 53 -1.36 2.30 21.82
C VAL A 53 0.11 2.51 21.46
N SER A 54 0.89 1.44 21.28
CA SER A 54 2.31 1.49 20.95
C SER A 54 2.59 1.69 19.46
N THR A 55 1.60 1.44 18.57
CA THR A 55 1.73 1.52 17.12
C THR A 55 0.73 2.51 16.54
N LEU A 56 1.16 3.34 15.61
CA LEU A 56 0.31 4.08 14.67
C LEU A 56 0.32 3.33 13.35
N TYR A 57 -0.85 2.86 12.89
CA TYR A 57 -0.89 2.19 11.58
C TYR A 57 -0.67 3.17 10.43
N GLY A 58 -1.04 4.42 10.61
CA GLY A 58 -0.81 5.49 9.64
C GLY A 58 -2.11 6.15 9.18
N GLY A 59 -1.99 7.37 8.70
CA GLY A 59 -3.12 8.18 8.24
C GLY A 59 -3.02 8.60 6.78
N ASN A 60 -1.92 8.29 6.09
CA ASN A 60 -1.75 8.62 4.67
C ASN A 60 -2.38 7.56 3.76
N THR A 61 -2.89 8.03 2.62
CA THR A 61 -3.42 7.16 1.58
C THR A 61 -2.31 6.55 0.72
N THR A 62 -2.68 5.57 -0.07
CA THR A 62 -1.85 4.59 -0.75
C THR A 62 -0.62 5.15 -1.46
N CYS A 63 0.56 4.74 -1.00
CA CYS A 63 1.85 4.93 -1.66
C CYS A 63 2.83 3.86 -1.19
N VAL A 64 3.43 3.13 -2.12
CA VAL A 64 4.42 2.09 -1.84
C VAL A 64 5.62 2.28 -2.76
N THR A 65 6.83 2.05 -2.24
CA THR A 65 8.04 2.06 -3.06
C THR A 65 8.65 0.68 -3.20
N VAL A 66 9.23 0.42 -4.36
CA VAL A 66 10.08 -0.75 -4.65
C VAL A 66 11.43 -0.24 -5.09
N LYS A 67 12.47 -0.58 -4.33
CA LYS A 67 13.86 -0.31 -4.71
C LYS A 67 14.54 -1.61 -5.11
N SER A 68 14.99 -1.68 -6.37
CA SER A 68 15.73 -2.84 -6.88
C SER A 68 17.12 -2.94 -6.24
N ARG A 69 17.76 -4.10 -6.36
CA ARG A 69 19.16 -4.27 -5.92
C ARG A 69 20.14 -3.35 -6.65
N LYS A 70 19.79 -2.92 -7.85
CA LYS A 70 20.58 -1.94 -8.63
C LYS A 70 20.27 -0.49 -8.27
N GLY A 71 19.35 -0.24 -7.35
CA GLY A 71 19.00 1.08 -6.86
C GLY A 71 17.86 1.76 -7.63
N ASN A 72 17.27 1.13 -8.64
CA ASN A 72 16.12 1.71 -9.34
C ASN A 72 14.91 1.84 -8.42
N LEU A 73 14.28 3.01 -8.44
CA LEU A 73 13.12 3.33 -7.65
C LEU A 73 11.85 3.23 -8.51
N ALA A 74 10.92 2.37 -8.09
CA ALA A 74 9.54 2.36 -8.54
C ALA A 74 8.64 2.85 -7.41
N ILE A 75 7.63 3.67 -7.75
CA ILE A 75 6.63 4.24 -6.85
C ILE A 75 5.28 3.78 -7.34
N LEU A 76 4.55 3.06 -6.48
CA LEU A 76 3.20 2.56 -6.75
C LEU A 76 2.20 3.49 -6.08
N ASP A 77 1.37 4.09 -6.89
CA ASP A 77 0.40 5.12 -6.55
C ASP A 77 0.98 6.39 -5.89
N ALA A 78 0.22 7.44 -5.95
CA ALA A 78 0.60 8.79 -5.53
C ALA A 78 -0.41 9.37 -4.53
N GLY A 79 -0.89 8.54 -3.59
CA GLY A 79 -1.70 9.00 -2.46
C GLY A 79 -0.92 9.93 -1.53
N THR A 80 -1.50 10.34 -0.41
CA THR A 80 -0.85 11.31 0.47
C THR A 80 0.46 10.82 1.09
N GLY A 81 0.70 9.48 1.12
CA GLY A 81 1.99 8.90 1.47
C GLY A 81 3.15 9.34 0.58
N LEU A 82 2.86 9.81 -0.64
CA LEU A 82 3.86 10.35 -1.54
C LEU A 82 4.53 11.64 -1.00
N ARG A 83 3.81 12.43 -0.19
CA ARG A 83 4.37 13.65 0.41
C ARG A 83 5.54 13.37 1.35
N PRO A 84 5.43 12.52 2.39
CA PRO A 84 6.58 12.19 3.24
C PRO A 84 7.71 11.48 2.48
N LEU A 85 7.40 10.64 1.49
CA LEU A 85 8.42 10.08 0.59
C LEU A 85 9.18 11.21 -0.13
N GLY A 86 8.45 12.19 -0.67
CA GLY A 86 9.06 13.35 -1.34
C GLY A 86 9.93 14.18 -0.40
N ASP A 87 9.50 14.36 0.85
CA ASP A 87 10.29 15.06 1.88
C ASP A 87 11.61 14.32 2.18
N GLN A 88 11.61 13.00 2.21
CA GLN A 88 12.83 12.20 2.35
C GLN A 88 13.73 12.31 1.12
N LEU A 89 13.19 12.08 -0.08
CA LEU A 89 13.95 12.08 -1.33
C LEU A 89 14.65 13.43 -1.59
N ILE A 90 14.07 14.55 -1.14
CA ILE A 90 14.70 15.88 -1.22
C ILE A 90 16.01 15.96 -0.43
N THR A 91 16.15 15.18 0.62
CA THR A 91 17.41 15.11 1.39
C THR A 91 18.47 14.23 0.72
N GLU A 92 18.10 13.57 -0.38
CA GLU A 92 18.92 12.67 -1.17
C GLU A 92 19.11 13.25 -2.60
N GLU A 93 19.26 12.38 -3.61
CA GLU A 93 19.53 12.74 -5.01
C GLU A 93 18.48 13.67 -5.63
N ALA A 94 17.22 13.60 -5.17
CA ALA A 94 16.15 14.43 -5.71
C ALA A 94 16.35 15.92 -5.40
N GLY A 95 16.97 16.26 -4.28
CA GLY A 95 17.28 17.66 -3.94
C GLY A 95 18.31 18.29 -4.87
N GLU A 96 19.14 17.47 -5.48
CA GLU A 96 20.17 17.87 -6.45
C GLU A 96 19.70 17.79 -7.92
N GLY A 97 18.44 17.40 -8.15
CA GLY A 97 17.89 17.22 -9.49
C GLY A 97 18.45 16.00 -10.23
N LYS A 98 18.87 14.96 -9.52
CA LYS A 98 19.51 13.77 -10.09
C LYS A 98 18.64 12.51 -10.01
N LEU A 99 17.47 12.58 -9.38
CA LEU A 99 16.60 11.44 -9.22
C LEU A 99 15.97 11.03 -10.55
N THR A 100 16.01 9.72 -10.84
CA THR A 100 15.13 9.09 -11.83
C THR A 100 14.26 8.06 -11.12
N ALA A 101 12.93 8.18 -11.24
CA ALA A 101 11.99 7.23 -10.65
C ALA A 101 10.87 6.85 -11.62
N ASN A 102 10.37 5.62 -11.47
CA ASN A 102 9.28 5.05 -12.26
C ASN A 102 8.00 5.04 -11.44
N PHE A 103 6.95 5.70 -11.90
CA PHE A 103 5.62 5.62 -11.31
C PHE A 103 4.81 4.53 -11.97
N PHE A 104 4.01 3.81 -11.17
CA PHE A 104 3.00 2.85 -11.60
C PHE A 104 1.69 3.17 -10.90
N PHE A 105 0.62 3.37 -11.65
CA PHE A 105 -0.69 3.70 -11.11
C PHE A 105 -1.62 2.51 -11.25
N THR A 106 -2.20 2.08 -10.12
CA THR A 106 -3.26 1.07 -10.11
C THR A 106 -4.52 1.63 -10.77
N HIS A 107 -4.89 2.84 -10.40
CA HIS A 107 -5.99 3.61 -10.97
C HIS A 107 -5.87 5.09 -10.53
N THR A 108 -6.89 5.90 -10.82
CA THR A 108 -6.83 7.35 -10.57
C THR A 108 -7.94 7.87 -9.64
N HIS A 109 -8.44 7.05 -8.69
CA HIS A 109 -9.23 7.58 -7.60
C HIS A 109 -8.37 8.55 -6.77
N TRP A 110 -9.00 9.47 -6.08
CA TRP A 110 -8.31 10.59 -5.45
C TRP A 110 -7.25 10.15 -4.44
N ASP A 111 -7.54 9.14 -3.65
CA ASP A 111 -6.63 8.60 -2.65
C ASP A 111 -5.37 7.95 -3.24
N HIS A 112 -5.34 7.69 -4.56
CA HIS A 112 -4.18 7.18 -5.28
C HIS A 112 -3.42 8.26 -6.06
N ILE A 113 -3.93 9.49 -6.14
CA ILE A 113 -3.29 10.58 -6.89
C ILE A 113 -3.16 11.88 -6.09
N GLN A 114 -3.87 12.06 -4.97
CA GLN A 114 -3.97 13.35 -4.26
C GLN A 114 -2.65 13.84 -3.65
N GLY A 115 -1.66 12.98 -3.47
CA GLY A 115 -0.32 13.36 -2.99
C GLY A 115 0.58 13.95 -4.08
N LEU A 116 0.27 13.68 -5.36
CA LEU A 116 1.13 14.08 -6.47
C LEU A 116 1.41 15.59 -6.54
N PRO A 117 0.42 16.48 -6.35
CA PRO A 117 0.65 17.92 -6.33
C PRO A 117 1.60 18.39 -5.22
N PHE A 118 1.79 17.59 -4.18
CA PHE A 118 2.62 17.90 -3.02
C PHE A 118 3.96 17.16 -3.03
N PHE A 119 4.28 16.46 -4.12
CA PHE A 119 5.53 15.75 -4.29
C PHE A 119 6.65 16.70 -4.71
N LYS A 120 7.37 17.24 -3.73
CA LYS A 120 8.42 18.25 -3.94
C LYS A 120 9.41 17.95 -5.07
N PRO A 121 9.86 16.67 -5.27
CA PRO A 121 10.80 16.37 -6.35
C PRO A 121 10.29 16.72 -7.76
N LEU A 122 8.97 16.81 -8.00
CA LEU A 122 8.40 17.27 -9.30
C LEU A 122 8.79 18.69 -9.66
N TYR A 123 9.05 19.54 -8.66
CA TYR A 123 9.35 20.96 -8.81
C TYR A 123 10.86 21.24 -8.90
N ILE A 124 11.68 20.21 -8.98
CA ILE A 124 13.14 20.37 -9.05
C ILE A 124 13.61 19.98 -10.44
N LYS A 125 14.21 20.97 -11.12
CA LYS A 125 14.79 20.79 -12.45
C LYS A 125 15.90 19.72 -12.42
N GLY A 126 15.89 18.85 -13.42
CA GLY A 126 16.86 17.76 -13.57
C GLY A 126 16.33 16.40 -13.10
N ASN A 127 15.38 16.35 -12.15
CA ASN A 127 14.70 15.11 -11.83
C ASN A 127 13.89 14.60 -13.03
N LYS A 128 13.78 13.27 -13.16
CA LYS A 128 13.07 12.58 -14.21
C LYS A 128 12.09 11.58 -13.64
N PHE A 129 10.82 11.69 -14.05
CA PHE A 129 9.77 10.77 -13.66
C PHE A 129 9.16 10.10 -14.89
N ILE A 130 9.12 8.78 -14.86
CA ILE A 130 8.62 7.94 -15.95
C ILE A 130 7.31 7.33 -15.44
N PHE A 131 6.19 7.71 -16.03
CA PHE A 131 4.84 7.30 -15.67
C PHE A 131 4.44 6.09 -16.51
N ASN A 132 4.47 4.89 -15.91
CA ASN A 132 4.17 3.63 -16.57
C ASN A 132 2.76 3.18 -16.18
N SER A 133 1.84 3.07 -17.12
CA SER A 133 0.47 2.68 -16.79
C SER A 133 -0.28 2.08 -17.99
N PRO A 134 -1.19 1.12 -17.77
CA PRO A 134 -2.14 0.69 -18.78
C PRO A 134 -3.29 1.69 -18.99
N ILE A 135 -3.41 2.72 -18.17
CA ILE A 135 -4.42 3.78 -18.31
C ILE A 135 -4.05 4.70 -19.45
N ARG A 136 -4.84 4.69 -20.54
CA ARG A 136 -4.51 5.41 -21.80
C ARG A 136 -4.43 6.91 -21.67
N ASP A 137 -5.29 7.50 -20.85
CA ASP A 137 -5.43 8.94 -20.62
C ASP A 137 -4.83 9.39 -19.28
N LEU A 138 -3.82 8.65 -18.76
CA LEU A 138 -3.19 8.97 -17.46
C LEU A 138 -2.66 10.41 -17.42
N HIS A 139 -1.93 10.84 -18.44
CA HIS A 139 -1.40 12.21 -18.51
C HIS A 139 -2.53 13.26 -18.41
N GLU A 140 -3.61 13.06 -19.16
CA GLU A 140 -4.76 13.97 -19.15
C GLU A 140 -5.41 14.03 -17.77
N ARG A 141 -5.55 12.89 -17.09
CA ARG A 141 -6.14 12.82 -15.74
C ARG A 141 -5.29 13.54 -14.71
N LEU A 142 -3.97 13.30 -14.70
CA LEU A 142 -3.04 13.97 -13.76
C LEU A 142 -2.97 15.48 -14.03
N ASN A 143 -2.97 15.89 -15.30
CA ASN A 143 -2.99 17.29 -15.67
C ASN A 143 -4.35 17.96 -15.31
N TYR A 144 -5.47 17.23 -15.48
CA TYR A 144 -6.79 17.73 -15.07
C TYR A 144 -6.90 17.92 -13.57
N GLN A 145 -6.37 17.00 -12.77
CA GLN A 145 -6.33 17.11 -11.30
C GLN A 145 -5.65 18.40 -10.84
N GLN A 146 -4.59 18.83 -11.53
CA GLN A 146 -3.80 20.01 -11.18
C GLN A 146 -4.13 21.25 -12.04
N LYS A 147 -5.30 21.28 -12.69
CA LYS A 147 -5.76 22.49 -13.35
C LYS A 147 -5.84 23.66 -12.39
N PHE A 148 -5.48 24.85 -12.87
CA PHE A 148 -5.40 26.09 -12.09
C PHE A 148 -6.65 26.39 -11.23
N LYS A 149 -7.80 25.83 -11.60
CA LYS A 149 -9.05 25.91 -10.81
C LYS A 149 -8.99 25.11 -9.50
N PHE A 150 -8.12 24.10 -9.40
CA PHE A 150 -8.04 23.17 -8.29
C PHE A 150 -6.69 23.25 -7.56
N PHE A 151 -5.63 23.61 -8.30
CA PHE A 151 -4.28 23.70 -7.76
C PHE A 151 -3.51 24.87 -8.40
N PRO A 152 -2.66 25.60 -7.66
CA PRO A 152 -2.02 26.84 -8.15
C PRO A 152 -0.89 26.60 -9.17
N ARG A 153 -0.48 25.36 -9.42
CA ARG A 153 0.55 24.97 -10.39
C ARG A 153 0.06 23.80 -11.22
N GLU A 154 -0.02 23.95 -12.53
CA GLU A 154 -0.41 22.84 -13.40
C GLU A 154 0.68 21.77 -13.44
N PHE A 155 0.30 20.51 -13.65
CA PHE A 155 1.21 19.37 -13.64
C PHE A 155 2.30 19.51 -14.72
N ASP A 156 1.91 19.92 -15.93
CA ASP A 156 2.86 20.10 -17.04
C ASP A 156 3.86 21.24 -16.80
N ASP A 157 3.52 22.24 -15.97
CA ASP A 157 4.38 23.36 -15.63
C ASP A 157 5.41 23.07 -14.54
N THR A 158 5.42 21.85 -13.98
CA THR A 158 6.45 21.47 -12.99
C THR A 158 7.81 21.25 -13.67
N ASP A 159 8.90 21.53 -12.94
CA ASP A 159 10.24 21.71 -13.51
C ASP A 159 10.97 20.40 -13.87
N SER A 160 10.49 19.25 -13.38
CA SER A 160 11.06 17.93 -13.69
C SER A 160 10.72 17.45 -15.10
N VAL A 161 11.52 16.54 -15.63
CA VAL A 161 11.23 15.81 -16.88
C VAL A 161 10.17 14.75 -16.59
N LYS A 162 9.13 14.70 -17.42
CA LYS A 162 8.04 13.71 -17.34
C LYS A 162 7.95 12.92 -18.66
N GLU A 163 7.99 11.59 -18.54
CA GLU A 163 7.80 10.67 -19.67
C GLU A 163 6.62 9.75 -19.38
N PHE A 164 5.83 9.42 -20.38
CA PHE A 164 4.65 8.56 -20.24
C PHE A 164 4.79 7.32 -21.13
N ASN A 165 4.74 6.16 -20.51
CA ASN A 165 4.78 4.86 -21.18
C ASN A 165 3.42 4.17 -21.06
N GLN A 166 2.78 3.91 -22.18
CA GLN A 166 1.57 3.10 -22.25
C GLN A 166 1.94 1.62 -22.15
N LEU A 167 1.60 0.99 -21.02
CA LEU A 167 1.76 -0.45 -20.85
C LEU A 167 0.66 -1.21 -21.60
N LYS A 168 1.01 -2.37 -22.17
CA LYS A 168 0.08 -3.22 -22.91
C LYS A 168 -0.18 -4.51 -22.16
N LEU A 169 -1.44 -4.92 -22.10
CA LEU A 169 -1.83 -6.19 -21.49
C LEU A 169 -1.07 -7.36 -22.13
N ASN A 170 -0.68 -8.33 -21.30
CA ASN A 170 0.09 -9.52 -21.67
C ASN A 170 1.53 -9.23 -22.18
N GLU A 171 2.03 -8.00 -21.98
CA GLU A 171 3.44 -7.67 -22.22
C GLU A 171 4.09 -7.31 -20.88
N SER A 172 5.27 -7.90 -20.59
CA SER A 172 6.07 -7.51 -19.44
C SER A 172 6.81 -6.21 -19.74
N PHE A 173 6.86 -5.31 -18.78
CA PHE A 173 7.70 -4.13 -18.81
C PHE A 173 8.98 -4.38 -18.02
N THR A 174 10.11 -3.89 -18.48
CA THR A 174 11.38 -4.08 -17.79
C THR A 174 12.01 -2.73 -17.44
N ILE A 175 12.36 -2.58 -16.18
CA ILE A 175 13.20 -1.48 -15.71
C ILE A 175 14.63 -2.04 -15.68
N ASP A 176 15.53 -1.52 -16.51
CA ASP A 176 16.98 -1.83 -16.55
C ASP A 176 17.38 -3.31 -16.62
N ASP A 177 16.84 -4.14 -17.41
CA ASP A 177 17.18 -5.56 -17.61
C ASP A 177 17.09 -6.47 -16.36
N SER A 178 16.74 -5.96 -15.19
CA SER A 178 16.73 -6.73 -13.94
C SER A 178 15.39 -6.77 -13.21
N LEU A 179 14.65 -5.67 -13.23
CA LEU A 179 13.35 -5.58 -12.57
C LEU A 179 12.24 -5.68 -13.61
N ILE A 180 11.57 -6.83 -13.63
CA ILE A 180 10.47 -7.12 -14.58
C ILE A 180 9.14 -6.79 -13.88
N VAL A 181 8.26 -6.10 -14.61
CA VAL A 181 6.93 -5.71 -14.12
C VAL A 181 5.87 -6.31 -15.04
N ASP A 182 5.02 -7.13 -14.45
CA ASP A 182 3.79 -7.63 -15.07
C ASP A 182 2.59 -6.97 -14.41
N PHE A 183 1.44 -6.95 -15.06
CA PHE A 183 0.21 -6.42 -14.48
C PHE A 183 -1.02 -7.12 -15.02
N ILE A 184 -2.09 -7.12 -14.23
CA ILE A 184 -3.41 -7.65 -14.62
C ILE A 184 -4.51 -6.67 -14.22
N PRO A 185 -5.65 -6.63 -14.94
CA PRO A 185 -6.80 -5.86 -14.53
C PRO A 185 -7.48 -6.48 -13.31
N LEU A 186 -8.02 -5.64 -12.45
CA LEU A 186 -8.77 -6.00 -11.25
C LEU A 186 -10.23 -5.51 -11.35
N ARG A 187 -11.10 -6.15 -10.58
CA ARG A 187 -12.49 -5.71 -10.45
C ARG A 187 -12.59 -4.58 -9.43
N HIS A 188 -12.79 -3.37 -9.92
CA HIS A 188 -13.01 -2.17 -9.13
C HIS A 188 -13.81 -1.15 -9.96
N PRO A 189 -14.68 -0.31 -9.36
CA PRO A 189 -15.38 0.75 -10.09
C PRO A 189 -14.39 1.68 -10.79
N GLY A 190 -14.55 1.85 -12.10
CA GLY A 190 -13.59 2.60 -12.92
C GLY A 190 -12.37 1.80 -13.40
N GLY A 191 -12.19 0.59 -12.92
CA GLY A 191 -11.05 -0.29 -13.22
C GLY A 191 -9.84 -0.01 -12.32
N SER A 192 -9.11 -1.05 -11.98
CA SER A 192 -7.83 -1.02 -11.25
C SER A 192 -6.89 -2.07 -11.84
N PHE A 193 -5.61 -2.03 -11.45
CA PHE A 193 -4.60 -2.98 -11.89
C PHE A 193 -3.74 -3.46 -10.72
N ALA A 194 -3.47 -4.78 -10.65
CA ALA A 194 -2.40 -5.31 -9.82
C ALA A 194 -1.07 -5.27 -10.59
N TYR A 195 0.01 -5.02 -9.86
CA TYR A 195 1.37 -5.07 -10.40
C TYR A 195 2.19 -6.15 -9.70
N ARG A 196 2.92 -6.96 -10.48
CA ARG A 196 3.90 -7.92 -9.99
C ARG A 196 5.30 -7.50 -10.43
N PHE A 197 6.17 -7.27 -9.44
CA PHE A 197 7.59 -6.99 -9.62
C PHE A 197 8.39 -8.26 -9.40
N ARG A 198 9.27 -8.59 -10.34
CA ARG A 198 10.15 -9.76 -10.28
C ARG A 198 11.61 -9.34 -10.42
N GLU A 199 12.47 -9.80 -9.52
CA GLU A 199 13.93 -9.62 -9.57
C GLU A 199 14.62 -10.93 -9.22
N GLY A 200 15.20 -11.61 -10.24
CA GLY A 200 15.64 -12.98 -10.12
C GLY A 200 14.47 -13.93 -9.84
N GLU A 201 14.59 -14.74 -8.78
CA GLU A 201 13.53 -15.66 -8.34
C GLU A 201 12.54 -15.02 -7.35
N LYS A 202 12.73 -13.76 -6.99
CA LYS A 202 11.90 -13.05 -6.04
C LYS A 202 10.74 -12.31 -6.70
N SER A 203 9.58 -12.35 -6.06
CA SER A 203 8.38 -11.68 -6.55
C SER A 203 7.64 -10.92 -5.44
N PHE A 204 7.26 -9.70 -5.77
CA PHE A 204 6.40 -8.82 -4.99
C PHE A 204 5.16 -8.47 -5.78
N ILE A 205 3.99 -8.56 -5.17
CA ILE A 205 2.72 -8.17 -5.80
C ILE A 205 2.04 -7.09 -4.97
N PHE A 206 1.61 -6.05 -5.66
CA PHE A 206 0.78 -4.97 -5.13
C PHE A 206 -0.60 -5.04 -5.77
N SER A 207 -1.63 -5.29 -4.97
CA SER A 207 -3.02 -5.50 -5.41
C SER A 207 -3.97 -4.82 -4.44
N THR A 208 -4.10 -3.51 -4.56
CA THR A 208 -5.10 -2.72 -3.85
C THR A 208 -6.32 -2.51 -4.73
N ASP A 209 -7.45 -2.13 -4.11
CA ASP A 209 -8.69 -1.78 -4.82
C ASP A 209 -9.20 -2.90 -5.72
N VAL A 210 -9.57 -3.98 -5.05
CA VAL A 210 -10.11 -5.19 -5.67
C VAL A 210 -11.28 -5.72 -4.87
N GLU A 211 -12.36 -6.08 -5.58
CA GLU A 211 -13.53 -6.74 -4.99
C GLU A 211 -13.60 -8.20 -5.43
N PHE A 212 -13.53 -9.12 -4.45
CA PHE A 212 -13.79 -10.53 -4.65
C PHE A 212 -15.24 -10.86 -4.29
N ARG A 213 -15.94 -11.58 -5.16
CA ARG A 213 -17.36 -11.90 -5.00
C ARG A 213 -17.61 -13.40 -5.00
N GLY A 214 -18.16 -13.93 -3.92
CA GLY A 214 -18.70 -15.30 -3.87
C GLY A 214 -17.84 -16.33 -4.63
N ASN A 215 -18.42 -17.04 -5.57
CA ASN A 215 -17.71 -17.98 -6.45
C ASN A 215 -16.68 -17.31 -7.38
N ALA A 216 -16.63 -15.96 -7.46
CA ALA A 216 -15.64 -15.25 -8.25
C ALA A 216 -14.21 -15.45 -7.68
N VAL A 217 -14.06 -15.83 -6.42
CA VAL A 217 -12.75 -16.22 -5.87
C VAL A 217 -12.23 -17.44 -6.61
N GLU A 218 -13.07 -18.44 -6.90
CA GLU A 218 -12.65 -19.63 -7.65
C GLU A 218 -12.34 -19.29 -9.10
N SER A 219 -13.17 -18.46 -9.77
CA SER A 219 -12.90 -18.03 -11.14
C SER A 219 -11.69 -17.10 -11.22
N PHE A 220 -11.54 -16.16 -10.27
CA PHE A 220 -10.40 -15.27 -10.21
C PHE A 220 -9.12 -16.04 -9.88
N THR A 221 -9.16 -17.06 -9.01
CA THR A 221 -8.02 -17.94 -8.75
C THR A 221 -7.68 -18.83 -9.94
N SER A 222 -8.65 -19.27 -10.75
CA SER A 222 -8.38 -20.05 -11.95
C SER A 222 -7.80 -19.19 -13.08
N ASP A 223 -8.31 -17.99 -13.26
CA ASP A 223 -7.92 -17.11 -14.39
C ASP A 223 -6.63 -16.31 -14.12
N HIS A 224 -6.33 -16.03 -12.85
CA HIS A 224 -5.20 -15.20 -12.43
C HIS A 224 -4.29 -15.88 -11.39
N GLY A 225 -4.54 -17.15 -11.06
CA GLY A 225 -3.79 -17.90 -10.04
C GLY A 225 -2.28 -17.88 -10.27
N ASP A 226 -1.85 -18.03 -11.51
CA ASP A 226 -0.43 -17.99 -11.89
C ASP A 226 0.22 -16.61 -11.63
N PHE A 227 -0.58 -15.54 -11.65
CA PHE A 227 -0.07 -14.19 -11.34
C PHE A 227 0.26 -14.04 -9.85
N PHE A 228 -0.60 -14.54 -8.96
CA PHE A 228 -0.45 -14.39 -7.51
C PHE A 228 0.32 -15.54 -6.85
N CYS A 229 0.33 -16.71 -7.48
CA CYS A 229 0.81 -17.94 -6.88
C CYS A 229 2.26 -17.84 -6.40
N SER A 230 2.50 -18.28 -5.16
CA SER A 230 3.83 -18.39 -4.53
C SER A 230 4.61 -17.07 -4.46
N ALA A 231 3.94 -15.92 -4.47
CA ALA A 231 4.60 -14.64 -4.28
C ALA A 231 5.37 -14.59 -2.94
N ASP A 232 6.58 -14.01 -2.96
CA ASP A 232 7.35 -13.82 -1.73
C ASP A 232 6.69 -12.78 -0.82
N LEU A 233 6.02 -11.77 -1.41
CA LEU A 233 5.27 -10.75 -0.72
C LEU A 233 4.04 -10.35 -1.55
N LEU A 234 2.86 -10.38 -0.92
CA LEU A 234 1.62 -9.85 -1.47
C LEU A 234 1.08 -8.76 -0.54
N ILE A 235 0.93 -7.54 -1.06
CA ILE A 235 0.16 -6.47 -0.42
C ILE A 235 -1.23 -6.48 -1.07
N LEU A 236 -2.29 -6.70 -0.26
CA LEU A 236 -3.64 -6.94 -0.77
C LEU A 236 -4.67 -6.06 -0.05
N ASP A 237 -5.63 -5.54 -0.82
CA ASP A 237 -6.84 -4.87 -0.32
C ASP A 237 -7.52 -5.71 0.77
N SER A 238 -7.92 -5.04 1.85
CA SER A 238 -8.60 -5.68 2.97
C SER A 238 -9.43 -4.66 3.77
N GLN A 239 -10.07 -3.74 3.07
CA GLN A 239 -10.69 -2.54 3.66
C GLN A 239 -11.77 -2.89 4.67
N TYR A 240 -12.55 -3.95 4.45
CA TYR A 240 -13.77 -4.22 5.19
C TYR A 240 -13.72 -5.45 6.11
N THR A 241 -14.60 -5.46 7.12
CA THR A 241 -15.06 -6.70 7.74
C THR A 241 -15.96 -7.46 6.75
N LEU A 242 -16.23 -8.73 7.03
CA LEU A 242 -17.07 -9.54 6.14
C LEU A 242 -18.48 -8.96 5.96
N ASP A 243 -19.12 -8.54 7.06
CA ASP A 243 -20.47 -7.98 7.04
C ASP A 243 -20.52 -6.65 6.27
N GLU A 244 -19.47 -5.81 6.44
CA GLU A 244 -19.37 -4.54 5.72
C GLU A 244 -19.13 -4.76 4.22
N ALA A 245 -18.35 -5.78 3.83
CA ALA A 245 -18.15 -6.12 2.42
C ALA A 245 -19.46 -6.55 1.75
N PHE A 246 -20.35 -7.26 2.48
CA PHE A 246 -21.70 -7.58 1.99
C PHE A 246 -22.59 -6.33 1.90
N ALA A 247 -22.54 -5.44 2.87
CA ALA A 247 -23.33 -4.21 2.89
C ALA A 247 -22.88 -3.21 1.84
N LYS A 248 -21.58 -3.17 1.54
CA LYS A 248 -20.93 -2.26 0.58
C LYS A 248 -20.61 -2.98 -0.74
N PHE A 249 -21.49 -3.86 -1.18
CA PHE A 249 -21.37 -4.56 -2.46
C PHE A 249 -21.25 -3.56 -3.64
N ASP A 250 -20.36 -3.82 -4.60
CA ASP A 250 -20.02 -2.93 -5.73
C ASP A 250 -19.21 -1.66 -5.35
N TRP A 251 -18.70 -1.57 -4.14
CA TRP A 251 -17.78 -0.47 -3.78
C TRP A 251 -16.33 -0.75 -4.19
N GLY A 252 -16.02 -1.99 -4.57
CA GLY A 252 -14.75 -2.35 -5.18
C GLY A 252 -13.65 -2.77 -4.22
N HIS A 253 -14.00 -3.19 -2.99
CA HIS A 253 -13.05 -3.60 -1.96
C HIS A 253 -13.37 -4.96 -1.36
N THR A 254 -12.34 -5.55 -0.77
CA THR A 254 -12.38 -6.90 -0.20
C THR A 254 -12.40 -6.86 1.33
N SER A 255 -12.92 -7.94 1.95
CA SER A 255 -12.81 -8.12 3.39
C SER A 255 -11.46 -8.74 3.78
N TYR A 256 -11.02 -8.48 5.03
CA TYR A 256 -9.78 -9.07 5.54
C TYR A 256 -9.82 -10.61 5.53
N SER A 257 -10.97 -11.21 5.81
CA SER A 257 -11.13 -12.66 5.79
C SER A 257 -11.00 -13.25 4.38
N MET A 258 -11.52 -12.54 3.37
CA MET A 258 -11.35 -12.93 1.97
C MET A 258 -9.89 -12.75 1.52
N ALA A 259 -9.24 -11.66 1.90
CA ALA A 259 -7.81 -11.44 1.62
C ALA A 259 -6.94 -12.57 2.20
N VAL A 260 -7.23 -13.01 3.43
CA VAL A 260 -6.59 -14.16 4.07
C VAL A 260 -6.80 -15.44 3.26
N ASN A 261 -8.04 -15.72 2.83
CA ASN A 261 -8.34 -16.91 2.01
C ASN A 261 -7.59 -16.88 0.67
N CYS A 262 -7.49 -15.71 0.04
CA CYS A 262 -6.69 -15.53 -1.17
C CYS A 262 -5.21 -15.83 -0.93
N GLY A 263 -4.62 -15.28 0.13
CA GLY A 263 -3.22 -15.53 0.48
C GLY A 263 -2.91 -17.02 0.70
N ILE A 264 -3.83 -17.75 1.33
CA ILE A 264 -3.74 -19.20 1.53
C ILE A 264 -3.84 -19.95 0.19
N ASN A 265 -4.87 -19.66 -0.61
CA ASN A 265 -5.12 -20.35 -1.88
C ASN A 265 -3.98 -20.14 -2.88
N TRP A 266 -3.39 -18.95 -2.91
CA TRP A 266 -2.25 -18.62 -3.77
C TRP A 266 -0.90 -19.01 -3.15
N LYS A 267 -0.88 -19.56 -1.94
CA LYS A 267 0.34 -20.02 -1.25
C LYS A 267 1.40 -18.94 -1.18
N VAL A 268 0.99 -17.70 -0.90
CA VAL A 268 1.95 -16.59 -0.74
C VAL A 268 2.78 -16.80 0.53
N LYS A 269 4.02 -16.33 0.56
CA LYS A 269 4.86 -16.48 1.74
C LYS A 269 4.55 -15.42 2.79
N LYS A 270 4.33 -14.17 2.36
CA LYS A 270 3.98 -13.02 3.21
C LYS A 270 2.75 -12.32 2.64
N LEU A 271 1.75 -12.11 3.49
CA LEU A 271 0.54 -11.36 3.18
C LEU A 271 0.47 -10.11 4.03
N VAL A 272 0.30 -8.95 3.39
CA VAL A 272 0.10 -7.65 4.05
C VAL A 272 -1.31 -7.17 3.74
N LEU A 273 -2.11 -7.01 4.77
CA LEU A 273 -3.46 -6.43 4.70
C LEU A 273 -3.34 -4.92 4.68
N THR A 274 -3.89 -4.27 3.65
CA THR A 274 -3.76 -2.82 3.43
C THR A 274 -5.08 -2.17 3.02
N HIS A 275 -5.03 -0.87 2.73
CA HIS A 275 -6.16 -0.06 2.31
C HIS A 275 -7.21 0.09 3.41
N HIS A 276 -6.74 0.44 4.62
CA HIS A 276 -7.57 0.48 5.82
C HIS A 276 -8.73 1.47 5.69
N GLU A 277 -9.93 1.04 6.08
CA GLU A 277 -11.14 1.87 6.09
C GLU A 277 -10.91 3.16 6.90
N PRO A 278 -11.20 4.35 6.37
CA PRO A 278 -10.95 5.62 7.05
C PRO A 278 -11.61 5.76 8.42
N SER A 279 -12.79 5.14 8.59
CA SER A 279 -13.54 5.20 9.84
C SER A 279 -12.99 4.30 10.96
N TYR A 280 -12.00 3.42 10.67
CA TYR A 280 -11.45 2.53 11.67
C TYR A 280 -10.37 3.21 12.51
N SER A 281 -10.58 3.16 13.85
CA SER A 281 -9.54 3.49 14.81
C SER A 281 -8.42 2.45 14.80
N ASP A 282 -7.25 2.80 15.34
CA ASP A 282 -6.14 1.86 15.49
C ASP A 282 -6.51 0.67 16.41
N GLU A 283 -7.40 0.87 17.38
CA GLU A 283 -7.97 -0.21 18.21
C GLU A 283 -8.78 -1.20 17.35
N LYS A 284 -9.66 -0.69 16.49
CA LYS A 284 -10.45 -1.52 15.57
C LYS A 284 -9.54 -2.28 14.60
N LEU A 285 -8.51 -1.64 14.06
CA LEU A 285 -7.52 -2.28 13.20
C LEU A 285 -6.74 -3.39 13.93
N SER A 286 -6.35 -3.17 15.19
CA SER A 286 -5.73 -4.21 16.02
C SER A 286 -6.64 -5.40 16.23
N SER A 287 -7.94 -5.18 16.48
CA SER A 287 -8.93 -6.25 16.61
C SER A 287 -9.06 -7.05 15.32
N ILE A 288 -9.21 -6.36 14.17
CA ILE A 288 -9.29 -7.01 12.85
C ILE A 288 -8.03 -7.83 12.58
N TYR A 289 -6.86 -7.34 12.96
CA TYR A 289 -5.61 -8.09 12.77
C TYR A 289 -5.59 -9.38 13.60
N SER A 290 -6.06 -9.34 14.87
CA SER A 290 -6.18 -10.54 15.70
C SER A 290 -7.16 -11.55 15.08
N ASP A 291 -8.32 -11.09 14.63
CA ASP A 291 -9.32 -11.94 13.96
C ASP A 291 -8.75 -12.55 12.67
N ALA A 292 -8.00 -11.77 11.91
CA ALA A 292 -7.35 -12.22 10.67
C ALA A 292 -6.27 -13.29 10.95
N GLN A 293 -5.50 -13.13 12.03
CA GLN A 293 -4.51 -14.14 12.46
C GLN A 293 -5.17 -15.46 12.87
N GLU A 294 -6.25 -15.38 13.63
CA GLU A 294 -7.02 -16.58 14.04
C GLU A 294 -7.61 -17.29 12.81
N HIS A 295 -8.21 -16.51 11.89
CA HIS A 295 -8.75 -17.03 10.64
C HIS A 295 -7.67 -17.67 9.76
N MET A 296 -6.51 -17.02 9.62
CA MET A 296 -5.35 -17.52 8.86
C MET A 296 -4.88 -18.88 9.42
N ASN A 297 -4.69 -18.97 10.73
CA ASN A 297 -4.22 -20.19 11.39
C ASN A 297 -5.22 -21.34 11.22
N ALA A 298 -6.52 -21.08 11.41
CA ALA A 298 -7.57 -22.08 11.24
C ALA A 298 -7.67 -22.59 9.80
N SER A 299 -7.66 -21.68 8.83
CA SER A 299 -7.80 -21.99 7.41
C SER A 299 -6.57 -22.72 6.85
N ALA A 300 -5.36 -22.29 7.21
CA ALA A 300 -4.12 -22.96 6.80
C ALA A 300 -4.03 -24.38 7.36
N LYS A 301 -4.43 -24.57 8.64
CA LYS A 301 -4.52 -25.89 9.26
C LYS A 301 -5.52 -26.80 8.54
N ALA A 302 -6.69 -26.26 8.17
CA ALA A 302 -7.72 -27.01 7.43
C ALA A 302 -7.22 -27.40 6.03
N ALA A 303 -6.49 -26.52 5.35
CA ALA A 303 -5.90 -26.76 4.04
C ALA A 303 -4.61 -27.60 4.07
N GLN A 304 -4.07 -27.91 5.25
CA GLN A 304 -2.80 -28.64 5.42
C GLN A 304 -1.61 -27.99 4.70
N ILE A 305 -1.53 -26.67 4.76
CA ILE A 305 -0.42 -25.88 4.18
C ILE A 305 0.37 -25.16 5.27
N GLU A 306 1.57 -24.72 4.93
CA GLU A 306 2.33 -23.79 5.77
C GLU A 306 1.58 -22.47 5.91
N VAL A 307 1.53 -21.94 7.15
CA VAL A 307 0.84 -20.69 7.45
C VAL A 307 1.65 -19.52 6.86
N PRO A 308 1.06 -18.71 5.95
CA PRO A 308 1.73 -17.49 5.50
C PRO A 308 2.05 -16.55 6.67
N GLU A 309 3.14 -15.80 6.56
CA GLU A 309 3.36 -14.69 7.49
C GLU A 309 2.33 -13.59 7.22
N LEU A 310 1.53 -13.22 8.22
CA LEU A 310 0.51 -12.18 8.11
C LEU A 310 0.96 -10.88 8.74
N PHE A 311 0.73 -9.77 8.05
CA PHE A 311 1.02 -8.42 8.52
C PHE A 311 -0.19 -7.50 8.31
N LEU A 312 -0.40 -6.56 9.23
CA LEU A 312 -1.27 -5.42 9.03
C LEU A 312 -0.42 -4.23 8.57
N ALA A 313 -0.73 -3.65 7.43
CA ALA A 313 0.06 -2.57 6.85
C ALA A 313 0.21 -1.39 7.82
N THR A 314 1.43 -0.90 7.93
CA THR A 314 1.79 0.23 8.78
C THR A 314 2.71 1.14 7.99
N GLU A 315 2.52 2.46 8.08
CA GLU A 315 3.47 3.41 7.48
C GLU A 315 4.87 3.20 8.02
N GLY A 316 5.87 3.24 7.14
CA GLY A 316 7.25 2.97 7.47
C GLY A 316 7.62 1.48 7.53
N MET A 317 6.65 0.56 7.30
CA MET A 317 6.95 -0.87 7.22
C MET A 317 7.83 -1.18 6.01
N VAL A 318 8.87 -1.98 6.23
CA VAL A 318 9.89 -2.31 5.22
C VAL A 318 10.01 -3.83 5.09
N PHE A 319 10.05 -4.31 3.86
CA PHE A 319 10.34 -5.70 3.52
C PHE A 319 11.55 -5.80 2.61
N ASP A 320 12.48 -6.66 2.96
CA ASP A 320 13.57 -7.11 2.10
C ASP A 320 13.30 -8.53 1.62
N ILE A 321 13.21 -8.73 0.30
CA ILE A 321 12.92 -10.03 -0.33
C ILE A 321 13.91 -10.42 -1.42
#